data_93a8d26da5766e556a2837c72701be24
#
_entry.id   93a8d26da5766e556a2837c72701be24
#
_cell.length_a   1.000
_cell.length_b   1.000
_cell.length_c   1.000
_cell.angle_alpha   90.00
_cell.angle_beta   90.00
_cell.angle_gamma   90.00
#
_symmetry.space_group_name_H-M   'P 1'
#
loop_
_entity.id
_entity.type
_entity.pdbx_description
1 polymer ?
#
loop_
_entity_poly.entity_id
_entity_poly.type
_entity_poly.pdbx_seq_one_letter_code
_entity_poly.pdbx_strand_id
1 'polypeptide(L)'
;MVEIGKYNTLKIVKDLDFGVYLDGGDDLEILLPARYVPRNVKPGDEVEVFIYHDNEGRIIATTAKPLAIVGEFQWMECKSVNDMGAFLEWGLMKDLLVPFREQKMPMREGKWYLVYVHLDHVTKRIVASARVDKFLDNVPPVYEFNQEVDLLVADETEIGYKVIINNLHWGLIYHNEIYRRLERGEHLKGYIKEVREDEKIDVSLTRLGYEKVEGIAGIILDALKVQNGFLPVHDKSPAEEIYSLFGCSKKSFKQA
;
A
#
# COMPACT_ATOMS: atom_id res chain seq x y z
N MET A 1 23.96 7.94 7.60
CA MET A 1 24.22 6.63 6.95
C MET A 1 23.13 6.39 5.93
N VAL A 2 23.45 6.07 4.70
CA VAL A 2 22.50 5.86 3.60
C VAL A 2 21.73 4.54 3.80
N GLU A 3 20.40 4.58 3.60
CA GLU A 3 19.54 3.41 3.69
C GLU A 3 19.26 2.84 2.29
N ILE A 4 19.82 1.66 2.00
CA ILE A 4 19.61 0.96 0.73
C ILE A 4 18.17 0.43 0.68
N GLY A 5 17.49 0.65 -0.47
CA GLY A 5 16.09 0.26 -0.65
C GLY A 5 15.09 1.23 -0.02
N LYS A 6 15.54 2.43 0.32
CA LYS A 6 14.74 3.53 0.89
C LYS A 6 14.98 4.84 0.14
N TYR A 7 14.09 5.80 0.34
CA TYR A 7 14.33 7.18 -0.06
C TYR A 7 15.28 7.84 0.92
N ASN A 8 16.22 8.60 0.38
CA ASN A 8 17.23 9.36 1.11
C ASN A 8 17.28 10.77 0.52
N THR A 9 17.35 11.80 1.36
CA THR A 9 17.63 13.18 0.94
C THR A 9 19.12 13.40 1.02
N LEU A 10 19.79 13.56 -0.12
CA LEU A 10 21.25 13.63 -0.22
C LEU A 10 21.68 14.92 -0.94
N LYS A 11 22.84 15.46 -0.54
CA LYS A 11 23.41 16.66 -1.11
C LYS A 11 24.22 16.35 -2.36
N ILE A 12 24.07 17.17 -3.41
CA ILE A 12 24.90 17.10 -4.61
C ILE A 12 26.30 17.65 -4.29
N VAL A 13 27.34 16.85 -4.53
CA VAL A 13 28.75 17.24 -4.30
C VAL A 13 29.51 17.53 -5.59
N LYS A 14 29.16 16.86 -6.71
CA LYS A 14 29.79 17.03 -8.00
C LYS A 14 28.78 16.96 -9.12
N ASP A 15 29.01 17.72 -10.19
CA ASP A 15 28.21 17.71 -11.42
C ASP A 15 29.15 17.34 -12.59
N LEU A 16 28.78 16.28 -13.31
CA LEU A 16 29.54 15.73 -14.44
C LEU A 16 28.58 15.44 -15.62
N ASP A 17 29.12 15.29 -16.83
CA ASP A 17 28.33 15.08 -18.06
C ASP A 17 27.39 13.86 -18.00
N PHE A 18 27.75 12.82 -17.24
CA PHE A 18 26.98 11.58 -17.12
C PHE A 18 26.07 11.52 -15.90
N GLY A 19 26.08 12.56 -15.04
CA GLY A 19 25.25 12.64 -13.85
C GLY A 19 25.89 13.40 -12.71
N VAL A 20 25.19 13.46 -11.58
CA VAL A 20 25.71 14.09 -10.37
C VAL A 20 26.11 13.05 -9.33
N TYR A 21 27.10 13.37 -8.51
CA TYR A 21 27.44 12.59 -7.32
C TYR A 21 26.79 13.19 -6.09
N LEU A 22 26.23 12.33 -5.27
CA LEU A 22 25.56 12.65 -4.02
C LEU A 22 26.43 12.22 -2.84
N ASP A 23 26.36 12.99 -1.76
CA ASP A 23 27.04 12.68 -0.50
C ASP A 23 26.34 11.54 0.23
N GLY A 24 26.92 10.36 0.22
CA GLY A 24 26.42 9.18 0.94
C GLY A 24 26.92 9.08 2.38
N GLY A 25 27.76 10.03 2.85
CA GLY A 25 28.47 9.96 4.13
C GLY A 25 29.68 9.02 4.12
N ASP A 26 30.57 9.16 5.10
CA ASP A 26 31.76 8.31 5.27
C ASP A 26 32.59 8.15 3.96
N ASP A 27 32.81 9.26 3.25
CA ASP A 27 33.50 9.34 1.95
C ASP A 27 32.83 8.54 0.81
N LEU A 28 31.57 8.10 0.98
CA LEU A 28 30.80 7.43 -0.04
C LEU A 28 30.15 8.45 -1.00
N GLU A 29 30.59 8.45 -2.25
CA GLU A 29 29.93 9.22 -3.32
C GLU A 29 29.01 8.30 -4.13
N ILE A 30 27.72 8.67 -4.26
CA ILE A 30 26.69 7.88 -4.93
C ILE A 30 26.30 8.57 -6.23
N LEU A 31 26.43 7.87 -7.36
CA LEU A 31 26.05 8.39 -8.66
C LEU A 31 24.53 8.45 -8.81
N LEU A 32 24.01 9.63 -9.18
CA LEU A 32 22.68 9.83 -9.76
C LEU A 32 22.87 10.08 -11.27
N PRO A 33 22.52 9.13 -12.16
CA PRO A 33 22.71 9.27 -13.60
C PRO A 33 21.96 10.47 -14.18
N ALA A 34 22.52 11.12 -15.20
CA ALA A 34 22.02 12.37 -15.79
C ALA A 34 20.52 12.35 -16.12
N ARG A 35 20.00 11.20 -16.63
CA ARG A 35 18.56 11.03 -16.94
C ARG A 35 17.60 11.13 -15.74
N TYR A 36 18.13 10.97 -14.53
CA TYR A 36 17.37 11.03 -13.27
C TYR A 36 17.65 12.32 -12.49
N VAL A 37 18.54 13.17 -12.97
CA VAL A 37 18.85 14.45 -12.32
C VAL A 37 17.67 15.41 -12.54
N PRO A 38 17.09 15.99 -11.49
CA PRO A 38 16.04 17.00 -11.64
C PRO A 38 16.57 18.24 -12.37
N ARG A 39 15.66 18.98 -13.03
CA ARG A 39 16.05 20.22 -13.71
C ARG A 39 16.44 21.29 -12.70
N ASN A 40 17.45 22.11 -13.07
CA ASN A 40 17.90 23.30 -12.30
C ASN A 40 18.51 23.02 -10.92
N VAL A 41 19.03 21.82 -10.68
CA VAL A 41 19.83 21.52 -9.49
C VAL A 41 21.32 21.80 -9.76
N LYS A 42 22.06 22.11 -8.70
CA LYS A 42 23.50 22.41 -8.74
C LYS A 42 24.20 21.83 -7.51
N PRO A 43 25.53 21.69 -7.54
CA PRO A 43 26.29 21.30 -6.35
C PRO A 43 25.93 22.17 -5.13
N GLY A 44 25.65 21.50 -4.02
CA GLY A 44 25.15 22.11 -2.78
C GLY A 44 23.65 21.94 -2.52
N ASP A 45 22.83 21.66 -3.56
CA ASP A 45 21.41 21.38 -3.41
C ASP A 45 21.17 19.97 -2.88
N GLU A 46 20.01 19.75 -2.23
CA GLU A 46 19.56 18.44 -1.76
C GLU A 46 18.54 17.85 -2.73
N VAL A 47 18.65 16.53 -2.95
CA VAL A 47 17.72 15.78 -3.81
C VAL A 47 17.24 14.54 -3.08
N GLU A 48 15.93 14.29 -3.10
CA GLU A 48 15.35 13.04 -2.63
C GLU A 48 15.52 11.98 -3.70
N VAL A 49 16.19 10.89 -3.35
CA VAL A 49 16.53 9.79 -4.26
C VAL A 49 16.28 8.45 -3.60
N PHE A 50 15.92 7.47 -4.41
CA PHE A 50 15.90 6.07 -4.02
C PHE A 50 17.26 5.43 -4.25
N ILE A 51 17.77 4.69 -3.26
CA ILE A 51 19.10 4.07 -3.29
C ILE A 51 19.00 2.57 -3.50
N TYR A 52 19.68 2.04 -4.52
CA TYR A 52 19.69 0.62 -4.83
C TYR A 52 21.01 0.16 -5.46
N HIS A 53 21.14 -1.13 -5.78
CA HIS A 53 22.30 -1.65 -6.48
C HIS A 53 22.03 -1.80 -7.98
N ASP A 54 22.92 -1.30 -8.81
CA ASP A 54 22.91 -1.53 -10.27
C ASP A 54 23.22 -3.00 -10.63
N ASN A 55 23.30 -3.31 -11.93
CA ASN A 55 23.58 -4.67 -12.40
C ASN A 55 25.00 -5.14 -12.05
N GLU A 56 25.94 -4.21 -11.84
CA GLU A 56 27.31 -4.51 -11.44
C GLU A 56 27.47 -4.60 -9.91
N GLY A 57 26.40 -4.33 -9.16
CA GLY A 57 26.39 -4.38 -7.70
C GLY A 57 26.89 -3.10 -7.03
N ARG A 58 27.06 -2.00 -7.78
CA ARG A 58 27.43 -0.69 -7.21
C ARG A 58 26.17 -0.01 -6.64
N ILE A 59 26.35 0.73 -5.56
CA ILE A 59 25.28 1.57 -4.99
C ILE A 59 25.05 2.74 -5.96
N ILE A 60 23.78 2.94 -6.35
CA ILE A 60 23.37 3.97 -7.31
C ILE A 60 22.07 4.63 -6.82
N ALA A 61 21.86 5.88 -7.19
CA ALA A 61 20.66 6.66 -6.89
C ALA A 61 19.76 6.79 -8.12
N THR A 62 18.46 6.96 -7.86
CA THR A 62 17.47 7.29 -8.88
C THR A 62 16.36 8.17 -8.30
N THR A 63 15.78 9.05 -9.12
CA THR A 63 14.53 9.76 -8.82
C THR A 63 13.30 9.01 -9.38
N ALA A 64 13.50 7.90 -10.11
CA ALA A 64 12.41 7.02 -10.48
C ALA A 64 11.83 6.37 -9.22
N LYS A 65 10.51 6.19 -9.21
CA LYS A 65 9.78 5.63 -8.07
C LYS A 65 9.58 4.13 -8.27
N PRO A 66 10.16 3.28 -7.40
CA PRO A 66 9.83 1.86 -7.42
C PRO A 66 8.37 1.65 -6.98
N LEU A 67 7.78 0.52 -7.38
CA LEU A 67 6.43 0.13 -6.99
C LEU A 67 6.31 -0.17 -5.49
N ALA A 68 7.41 -0.55 -4.84
CA ALA A 68 7.53 -0.73 -3.39
C ALA A 68 8.98 -0.55 -2.96
N ILE A 69 9.18 -0.12 -1.72
CA ILE A 69 10.49 0.00 -1.08
C ILE A 69 10.74 -1.17 -0.12
N VAL A 70 11.95 -1.29 0.43
CA VAL A 70 12.26 -2.30 1.46
C VAL A 70 11.32 -2.13 2.65
N GLY A 71 10.68 -3.21 3.08
CA GLY A 71 9.69 -3.22 4.17
C GLY A 71 8.24 -3.14 3.69
N GLU A 72 7.99 -3.11 2.38
CA GLU A 72 6.64 -3.01 1.83
C GLU A 72 6.23 -4.26 1.06
N PHE A 73 4.92 -4.45 0.95
CA PHE A 73 4.29 -5.47 0.13
C PHE A 73 3.73 -4.84 -1.13
N GLN A 74 3.79 -5.58 -2.24
CA GLN A 74 3.19 -5.14 -3.50
C GLN A 74 2.89 -6.32 -4.42
N TRP A 75 1.85 -6.18 -5.23
CA TRP A 75 1.61 -7.04 -6.37
C TRP A 75 2.47 -6.59 -7.55
N MET A 76 3.28 -7.51 -8.09
CA MET A 76 4.18 -7.23 -9.21
C MET A 76 4.08 -8.30 -10.28
N GLU A 77 4.24 -7.89 -11.54
CA GLU A 77 4.26 -8.79 -12.69
C GLU A 77 5.63 -9.46 -12.83
N CYS A 78 5.64 -10.77 -13.06
CA CYS A 78 6.85 -11.49 -13.41
C CYS A 78 7.19 -11.24 -14.89
N LYS A 79 8.33 -10.60 -15.16
CA LYS A 79 8.82 -10.29 -16.51
C LYS A 79 9.62 -11.42 -17.12
N SER A 80 10.41 -12.11 -16.32
CA SER A 80 11.25 -13.20 -16.79
C SER A 80 11.60 -14.18 -15.67
N VAL A 81 12.00 -15.38 -16.04
CA VAL A 81 12.49 -16.42 -15.14
C VAL A 81 13.78 -17.00 -15.71
N ASN A 82 14.82 -17.15 -14.87
CA ASN A 82 16.07 -17.80 -15.23
C ASN A 82 16.57 -18.72 -14.10
N ASP A 83 17.82 -19.17 -14.17
CA ASP A 83 18.48 -20.05 -13.20
C ASP A 83 18.71 -19.42 -11.81
N MET A 84 18.58 -18.12 -11.65
CA MET A 84 18.67 -17.43 -10.35
C MET A 84 17.31 -17.30 -9.66
N GLY A 85 16.20 -17.27 -10.43
CA GLY A 85 14.86 -17.04 -9.92
C GLY A 85 13.95 -16.32 -10.90
N ALA A 86 12.92 -15.67 -10.38
CA ALA A 86 12.01 -14.82 -11.14
C ALA A 86 12.40 -13.35 -10.98
N PHE A 87 12.17 -12.57 -12.04
CA PHE A 87 12.42 -11.14 -12.07
C PHE A 87 11.09 -10.41 -12.28
N LEU A 88 10.79 -9.50 -11.36
CA LEU A 88 9.53 -8.78 -11.32
C LEU A 88 9.71 -7.33 -11.80
N GLU A 89 8.72 -6.83 -12.54
CA GLU A 89 8.61 -5.40 -12.84
C GLU A 89 8.49 -4.60 -11.55
N TRP A 90 9.48 -3.75 -11.31
CA TRP A 90 9.59 -2.99 -10.06
C TRP A 90 9.42 -1.48 -10.24
N GLY A 91 9.21 -1.02 -11.47
CA GLY A 91 9.16 0.40 -11.81
C GLY A 91 10.54 1.05 -11.98
N LEU A 92 11.63 0.28 -11.84
CA LEU A 92 13.00 0.71 -12.09
C LEU A 92 13.56 0.03 -13.35
N MET A 93 14.71 0.50 -13.84
CA MET A 93 15.37 -0.15 -14.98
C MET A 93 15.85 -1.58 -14.70
N LYS A 94 16.06 -1.90 -13.45
CA LYS A 94 16.47 -3.22 -12.99
C LYS A 94 15.27 -3.90 -12.37
N ASP A 95 14.90 -5.05 -12.90
CA ASP A 95 13.86 -5.89 -12.33
C ASP A 95 14.26 -6.42 -10.94
N LEU A 96 13.27 -6.67 -10.10
CA LEU A 96 13.44 -7.16 -8.74
C LEU A 96 13.49 -8.69 -8.70
N LEU A 97 14.59 -9.24 -8.20
CA LEU A 97 14.78 -10.69 -8.10
C LEU A 97 13.94 -11.30 -6.98
N VAL A 98 13.24 -12.40 -7.28
CA VAL A 98 12.68 -13.35 -6.33
C VAL A 98 13.45 -14.67 -6.43
N PRO A 99 14.43 -14.95 -5.56
CA PRO A 99 15.18 -16.21 -5.57
C PRO A 99 14.25 -17.42 -5.42
N PHE A 100 14.60 -18.58 -5.97
CA PHE A 100 13.75 -19.78 -5.89
C PHE A 100 13.35 -20.13 -4.46
N ARG A 101 14.25 -19.98 -3.48
CA ARG A 101 13.98 -20.22 -2.05
C ARG A 101 12.90 -19.30 -1.46
N GLU A 102 12.68 -18.12 -2.08
CA GLU A 102 11.69 -17.13 -1.67
C GLU A 102 10.37 -17.24 -2.44
N GLN A 103 10.26 -18.17 -3.38
CA GLN A 103 9.03 -18.47 -4.10
C GLN A 103 8.18 -19.47 -3.31
N LYS A 104 6.87 -19.23 -3.19
CA LYS A 104 5.90 -20.17 -2.61
C LYS A 104 5.60 -21.33 -3.58
N MET A 105 5.58 -21.00 -4.85
CA MET A 105 5.46 -21.91 -5.99
C MET A 105 6.28 -21.35 -7.16
N PRO A 106 6.70 -22.17 -8.16
CA PRO A 106 7.43 -21.68 -9.31
C PRO A 106 6.67 -20.54 -10.00
N MET A 107 7.32 -19.38 -10.12
CA MET A 107 6.75 -18.23 -10.80
C MET A 107 6.81 -18.39 -12.31
N ARG A 108 5.90 -17.73 -13.03
CA ARG A 108 5.78 -17.76 -14.49
C ARG A 108 5.67 -16.36 -15.05
N GLU A 109 6.27 -16.13 -16.19
CA GLU A 109 6.20 -14.87 -16.93
C GLU A 109 4.76 -14.45 -17.23
N GLY A 110 4.49 -13.14 -17.15
CA GLY A 110 3.17 -12.54 -17.37
C GLY A 110 2.18 -12.79 -16.23
N LYS A 111 2.58 -13.41 -15.11
CA LYS A 111 1.73 -13.59 -13.94
C LYS A 111 2.09 -12.62 -12.83
N TRP A 112 1.07 -12.24 -12.07
CA TRP A 112 1.20 -11.32 -10.94
C TRP A 112 1.34 -12.07 -9.64
N TYR A 113 2.20 -11.55 -8.76
CA TYR A 113 2.49 -12.16 -7.46
C TYR A 113 2.56 -11.09 -6.38
N LEU A 114 1.94 -11.38 -5.23
CA LEU A 114 2.12 -10.59 -4.02
C LEU A 114 3.48 -10.92 -3.43
N VAL A 115 4.31 -9.91 -3.21
CA VAL A 115 5.66 -10.07 -2.68
C VAL A 115 5.96 -9.01 -1.63
N TYR A 116 6.91 -9.35 -0.75
CA TYR A 116 7.52 -8.44 0.22
C TYR A 116 8.93 -8.09 -0.22
N VAL A 117 9.26 -6.81 -0.20
CA VAL A 117 10.59 -6.32 -0.59
C VAL A 117 11.49 -6.24 0.64
N HIS A 118 12.67 -6.87 0.58
CA HIS A 118 13.61 -6.88 1.71
C HIS A 118 15.06 -6.93 1.25
N LEU A 119 15.98 -6.68 2.19
CA LEU A 119 17.41 -6.90 1.97
C LEU A 119 17.76 -8.37 2.27
N ASP A 120 18.40 -9.03 1.31
CA ASP A 120 18.97 -10.35 1.55
C ASP A 120 20.06 -10.27 2.62
N HIS A 121 19.98 -11.14 3.63
CA HIS A 121 20.86 -11.08 4.79
C HIS A 121 22.34 -11.28 4.45
N VAL A 122 22.64 -12.06 3.41
CA VAL A 122 24.01 -12.41 3.00
C VAL A 122 24.56 -11.38 2.05
N THR A 123 23.84 -11.12 0.95
CA THR A 123 24.34 -10.28 -0.14
C THR A 123 24.08 -8.79 0.07
N LYS A 124 23.22 -8.42 1.04
CA LYS A 124 22.73 -7.05 1.27
C LYS A 124 22.04 -6.43 0.05
N ARG A 125 21.69 -7.22 -0.96
CA ARG A 125 20.96 -6.77 -2.14
C ARG A 125 19.47 -6.77 -1.87
N ILE A 126 18.76 -5.87 -2.54
CA ILE A 126 17.30 -5.83 -2.49
C ILE A 126 16.76 -7.03 -3.28
N VAL A 127 15.91 -7.81 -2.65
CA VAL A 127 15.20 -8.97 -3.23
C VAL A 127 13.75 -8.96 -2.77
N ALA A 128 12.91 -9.76 -3.42
CA ALA A 128 11.55 -9.96 -2.97
C ALA A 128 11.28 -11.41 -2.56
N SER A 129 10.28 -11.59 -1.70
CA SER A 129 9.79 -12.88 -1.24
C SER A 129 8.29 -13.01 -1.47
N ALA A 130 7.84 -14.08 -2.14
CA ALA A 130 6.44 -14.45 -2.22
C ALA A 130 5.95 -15.25 -0.98
N ARG A 131 6.83 -15.51 -0.03
CA ARG A 131 6.50 -16.14 1.26
C ARG A 131 6.09 -15.06 2.27
N VAL A 132 5.10 -14.25 1.89
CA VAL A 132 4.69 -13.03 2.61
C VAL A 132 4.31 -13.28 4.07
N ASP A 133 3.77 -14.47 4.37
CA ASP A 133 3.39 -14.85 5.74
C ASP A 133 4.56 -14.83 6.74
N LYS A 134 5.82 -14.87 6.27
CA LYS A 134 7.01 -14.76 7.13
C LYS A 134 7.22 -13.35 7.70
N PHE A 135 6.63 -12.34 7.07
CA PHE A 135 6.87 -10.93 7.34
C PHE A 135 5.67 -10.22 7.95
N LEU A 136 4.57 -10.96 8.16
CA LEU A 136 3.33 -10.47 8.75
C LEU A 136 3.09 -11.12 10.11
N ASP A 137 2.32 -10.45 10.95
CA ASP A 137 1.94 -10.89 12.29
C ASP A 137 3.14 -11.24 13.21
N ASN A 138 4.29 -10.59 12.97
CA ASN A 138 5.51 -10.79 13.77
C ASN A 138 5.55 -9.95 15.05
N VAL A 139 4.60 -9.04 15.20
CA VAL A 139 4.41 -8.19 16.38
C VAL A 139 2.94 -8.25 16.79
N PRO A 140 2.61 -8.13 18.09
CA PRO A 140 1.21 -8.10 18.52
C PRO A 140 0.45 -6.94 17.88
N PRO A 141 -0.81 -7.12 17.45
CA PRO A 141 -1.61 -6.07 16.88
C PRO A 141 -2.06 -5.08 17.97
N VAL A 142 -1.48 -3.89 17.95
CA VAL A 142 -1.86 -2.79 18.85
C VAL A 142 -2.56 -1.71 18.04
N TYR A 143 -3.88 -1.83 17.93
CA TYR A 143 -4.73 -0.88 17.19
C TYR A 143 -5.91 -0.46 18.05
N GLU A 144 -6.34 0.80 17.86
CA GLU A 144 -7.54 1.33 18.48
C GLU A 144 -8.77 1.16 17.55
N PHE A 145 -9.94 1.06 18.14
CA PHE A 145 -11.20 1.08 17.38
C PHE A 145 -11.29 2.36 16.53
N ASN A 146 -11.68 2.22 15.25
CA ASN A 146 -11.73 3.31 14.28
C ASN A 146 -10.37 3.99 13.96
N GLN A 147 -9.26 3.39 14.34
CA GLN A 147 -7.95 3.86 13.87
C GLN A 147 -7.87 3.74 12.35
N GLU A 148 -7.49 4.84 11.67
CA GLU A 148 -7.22 4.83 10.24
C GLU A 148 -5.91 4.10 9.95
N VAL A 149 -5.93 3.24 8.94
CA VAL A 149 -4.79 2.40 8.53
C VAL A 149 -4.69 2.32 7.02
N ASP A 150 -3.46 2.08 6.55
CA ASP A 150 -3.20 1.75 5.15
C ASP A 150 -3.47 0.26 4.89
N LEU A 151 -4.15 -0.01 3.79
CA LEU A 151 -4.51 -1.36 3.38
C LEU A 151 -3.99 -1.67 1.99
N LEU A 152 -3.48 -2.88 1.82
CA LEU A 152 -3.19 -3.49 0.52
C LEU A 152 -4.07 -4.73 0.35
N VAL A 153 -4.89 -4.76 -0.70
CA VAL A 153 -5.74 -5.91 -1.01
C VAL A 153 -4.88 -7.07 -1.50
N ALA A 154 -4.84 -8.13 -0.69
CA ALA A 154 -4.03 -9.31 -0.97
C ALA A 154 -4.79 -10.40 -1.74
N ASP A 155 -5.99 -10.74 -1.33
CA ASP A 155 -6.78 -11.79 -1.98
C ASP A 155 -8.27 -11.64 -1.66
N GLU A 156 -9.10 -12.29 -2.48
CA GLU A 156 -10.54 -12.46 -2.25
C GLU A 156 -10.78 -13.87 -1.71
N THR A 157 -11.57 -13.98 -0.64
CA THR A 157 -11.96 -15.23 0.01
C THR A 157 -13.48 -15.38 0.00
N GLU A 158 -14.00 -16.52 0.42
CA GLU A 158 -15.46 -16.76 0.50
C GLU A 158 -16.18 -15.78 1.43
N ILE A 159 -15.50 -15.27 2.46
CA ILE A 159 -16.12 -14.40 3.50
C ILE A 159 -15.82 -12.91 3.32
N GLY A 160 -14.81 -12.56 2.51
CA GLY A 160 -14.37 -11.18 2.33
C GLY A 160 -13.02 -11.05 1.67
N TYR A 161 -12.44 -9.87 1.75
CA TYR A 161 -11.12 -9.58 1.21
C TYR A 161 -10.06 -9.66 2.31
N LYS A 162 -9.02 -10.46 2.05
CA LYS A 162 -7.82 -10.51 2.88
C LYS A 162 -6.94 -9.31 2.52
N VAL A 163 -6.57 -8.52 3.50
CA VAL A 163 -5.77 -7.29 3.32
C VAL A 163 -4.53 -7.32 4.20
N ILE A 164 -3.52 -6.54 3.80
CA ILE A 164 -2.35 -6.26 4.64
C ILE A 164 -2.53 -4.87 5.23
N ILE A 165 -2.41 -4.76 6.55
CA ILE A 165 -2.57 -3.55 7.34
C ILE A 165 -1.20 -2.97 7.66
N ASN A 166 -0.92 -1.72 7.25
CA ASN A 166 0.31 -0.96 7.56
C ASN A 166 1.61 -1.73 7.29
N ASN A 167 1.63 -2.69 6.34
CA ASN A 167 2.74 -3.62 6.10
C ASN A 167 3.16 -4.48 7.32
N LEU A 168 2.26 -4.70 8.28
CA LEU A 168 2.57 -5.40 9.54
C LEU A 168 1.68 -6.61 9.79
N HIS A 169 0.38 -6.52 9.53
CA HIS A 169 -0.59 -7.53 9.94
C HIS A 169 -1.53 -7.94 8.83
N TRP A 170 -2.06 -9.16 8.93
CA TRP A 170 -3.21 -9.57 8.16
C TRP A 170 -4.50 -8.97 8.72
N GLY A 171 -5.42 -8.58 7.83
CA GLY A 171 -6.78 -8.16 8.16
C GLY A 171 -7.81 -8.75 7.23
N LEU A 172 -9.07 -8.64 7.61
CA LEU A 172 -10.24 -9.10 6.85
C LEU A 172 -11.26 -7.98 6.73
N ILE A 173 -11.73 -7.73 5.49
CA ILE A 173 -12.88 -6.89 5.20
C ILE A 173 -14.00 -7.80 4.72
N TYR A 174 -15.14 -7.85 5.38
CA TYR A 174 -16.24 -8.72 5.02
C TYR A 174 -16.98 -8.25 3.77
N HIS A 175 -17.45 -9.20 2.93
CA HIS A 175 -18.22 -8.88 1.72
C HIS A 175 -19.47 -8.03 2.00
N ASN A 176 -20.15 -8.26 3.11
CA ASN A 176 -21.36 -7.51 3.50
C ASN A 176 -21.11 -6.06 3.94
N GLU A 177 -19.85 -5.65 4.06
CA GLU A 177 -19.44 -4.28 4.40
C GLU A 177 -18.90 -3.51 3.20
N ILE A 178 -18.90 -4.13 2.01
CA ILE A 178 -18.30 -3.57 0.79
C ILE A 178 -19.39 -3.38 -0.26
N TYR A 179 -19.44 -2.21 -0.86
CA TYR A 179 -20.43 -1.85 -1.89
C TYR A 179 -19.85 -1.85 -3.31
N ARG A 180 -18.55 -2.18 -3.46
CA ARG A 180 -17.85 -2.29 -4.73
C ARG A 180 -16.87 -3.45 -4.70
N ARG A 181 -16.52 -3.96 -5.87
CA ARG A 181 -15.44 -4.94 -5.97
C ARG A 181 -14.08 -4.27 -5.68
N LEU A 182 -13.24 -4.94 -4.89
CA LEU A 182 -11.85 -4.58 -4.67
C LEU A 182 -10.95 -5.41 -5.59
N GLU A 183 -9.87 -4.81 -6.07
CA GLU A 183 -8.91 -5.49 -6.93
C GLU A 183 -7.66 -5.88 -6.14
N ARG A 184 -7.05 -7.03 -6.47
CA ARG A 184 -5.76 -7.43 -5.90
C ARG A 184 -4.70 -6.39 -6.20
N GLY A 185 -3.92 -5.99 -5.21
CA GLY A 185 -2.92 -4.94 -5.32
C GLY A 185 -3.46 -3.52 -5.15
N GLU A 186 -4.76 -3.36 -4.91
CA GLU A 186 -5.35 -2.05 -4.64
C GLU A 186 -4.90 -1.54 -3.27
N HIS A 187 -4.41 -0.30 -3.23
CA HIS A 187 -4.07 0.44 -2.01
C HIS A 187 -5.24 1.34 -1.62
N LEU A 188 -5.65 1.29 -0.38
CA LEU A 188 -6.77 2.08 0.13
C LEU A 188 -6.59 2.39 1.62
N LYS A 189 -7.34 3.37 2.12
CA LYS A 189 -7.48 3.61 3.55
C LYS A 189 -8.64 2.78 4.09
N GLY A 190 -8.49 2.31 5.32
CA GLY A 190 -9.54 1.64 6.08
C GLY A 190 -9.46 1.96 7.55
N TYR A 191 -10.37 1.40 8.31
CA TYR A 191 -10.50 1.65 9.74
C TYR A 191 -10.56 0.32 10.49
N ILE A 192 -9.84 0.24 11.59
CA ILE A 192 -9.88 -0.93 12.46
C ILE A 192 -11.25 -1.05 13.09
N LYS A 193 -11.90 -2.18 12.84
CA LYS A 193 -13.20 -2.49 13.42
C LYS A 193 -13.07 -3.22 14.76
N GLU A 194 -12.19 -4.21 14.80
CA GLU A 194 -11.95 -5.03 15.98
C GLU A 194 -10.61 -5.75 15.86
N VAL A 195 -9.87 -5.83 16.96
CA VAL A 195 -8.81 -6.80 17.16
C VAL A 195 -9.38 -7.88 18.06
N ARG A 196 -9.55 -9.10 17.53
CA ARG A 196 -10.17 -10.21 18.21
C ARG A 196 -9.23 -10.82 19.24
N GLU A 197 -9.77 -11.65 20.12
CA GLU A 197 -8.98 -12.41 21.13
C GLU A 197 -7.95 -13.36 20.51
N ASP A 198 -8.18 -13.84 19.26
CA ASP A 198 -7.27 -14.66 18.49
C ASP A 198 -6.28 -13.85 17.63
N GLU A 199 -6.12 -12.56 17.94
CA GLU A 199 -5.25 -11.58 17.28
C GLU A 199 -5.61 -11.30 15.81
N LYS A 200 -6.73 -11.81 15.30
CA LYS A 200 -7.23 -11.46 13.97
C LYS A 200 -7.85 -10.07 13.97
N ILE A 201 -7.67 -9.36 12.86
CA ILE A 201 -8.09 -7.97 12.73
C ILE A 201 -9.20 -7.86 11.70
N ASP A 202 -10.36 -7.37 12.14
CA ASP A 202 -11.46 -6.99 11.27
C ASP A 202 -11.34 -5.51 10.90
N VAL A 203 -11.50 -5.21 9.62
CA VAL A 203 -11.32 -3.89 9.04
C VAL A 203 -12.57 -3.46 8.29
N SER A 204 -12.89 -2.18 8.31
CA SER A 204 -13.96 -1.55 7.52
C SER A 204 -13.40 -0.50 6.58
N LEU A 205 -14.03 -0.29 5.42
CA LEU A 205 -13.69 0.80 4.50
C LEU A 205 -14.33 2.14 4.91
N THR A 206 -15.25 2.10 5.86
CA THR A 206 -15.93 3.28 6.38
C THR A 206 -15.75 3.37 7.88
N ARG A 207 -15.54 4.57 8.39
CA ARG A 207 -15.47 4.83 9.82
C ARG A 207 -16.76 4.38 10.49
N LEU A 208 -16.65 3.61 11.55
CA LEU A 208 -17.81 3.09 12.28
C LEU A 208 -18.23 4.10 13.35
N GLY A 209 -19.53 4.41 13.42
CA GLY A 209 -20.09 5.32 14.41
C GLY A 209 -20.59 6.65 13.83
N TYR A 210 -20.31 7.76 14.46
CA TYR A 210 -20.92 9.08 14.24
C TYR A 210 -20.96 9.58 12.78
N GLU A 211 -19.93 9.34 11.97
CA GLU A 211 -19.89 9.85 10.58
C GLU A 211 -20.94 9.20 9.67
N LYS A 212 -21.35 7.96 9.96
CA LYS A 212 -22.42 7.31 9.19
C LYS A 212 -23.78 7.93 9.52
N VAL A 213 -23.95 8.37 10.75
CA VAL A 213 -25.15 9.05 11.21
C VAL A 213 -25.17 10.50 10.72
N GLU A 214 -24.07 11.23 10.81
CA GLU A 214 -23.94 12.60 10.28
C GLU A 214 -24.09 12.66 8.76
N GLY A 215 -23.49 11.72 8.03
CA GLY A 215 -23.67 11.61 6.57
C GLY A 215 -25.13 11.35 6.17
N ILE A 216 -25.81 10.46 6.87
CA ILE A 216 -27.24 10.16 6.63
C ILE A 216 -28.10 11.35 7.06
N ALA A 217 -27.81 11.98 8.19
CA ALA A 217 -28.51 13.18 8.64
C ALA A 217 -28.36 14.33 7.64
N GLY A 218 -27.18 14.52 7.07
CA GLY A 218 -26.94 15.47 5.99
C GLY A 218 -27.80 15.20 4.74
N ILE A 219 -27.83 13.95 4.27
CA ILE A 219 -28.66 13.52 3.14
C ILE A 219 -30.15 13.75 3.41
N ILE A 220 -30.63 13.42 4.61
CA ILE A 220 -32.03 13.63 5.04
C ILE A 220 -32.34 15.13 5.07
N LEU A 221 -31.46 15.96 5.63
CA LEU A 221 -31.64 17.41 5.69
C LEU A 221 -31.68 18.06 4.30
N ASP A 222 -30.82 17.61 3.40
CA ASP A 222 -30.80 18.12 2.03
C ASP A 222 -32.05 17.68 1.24
N ALA A 223 -32.52 16.45 1.43
CA ALA A 223 -33.77 15.99 0.88
C ALA A 223 -34.99 16.78 1.44
N LEU A 224 -34.98 17.11 2.74
CA LEU A 224 -36.00 17.97 3.38
C LEU A 224 -35.98 19.39 2.77
N LYS A 225 -34.82 19.98 2.55
CA LYS A 225 -34.70 21.31 1.92
C LYS A 225 -35.27 21.32 0.50
N VAL A 226 -34.97 20.28 -0.30
CA VAL A 226 -35.45 20.15 -1.69
C VAL A 226 -36.97 19.96 -1.72
N GLN A 227 -37.56 19.29 -0.74
CA GLN A 227 -38.99 18.99 -0.64
C GLN A 227 -39.77 19.93 0.31
N ASN A 228 -39.29 21.17 0.48
CA ASN A 228 -39.95 22.21 1.29
C ASN A 228 -40.26 21.76 2.74
N GLY A 229 -39.37 20.96 3.34
CA GLY A 229 -39.46 20.53 4.73
C GLY A 229 -40.34 19.30 4.99
N PHE A 230 -40.79 18.60 3.94
CA PHE A 230 -41.61 17.40 4.09
C PHE A 230 -40.93 16.21 3.38
N LEU A 231 -40.88 15.06 4.06
CA LEU A 231 -40.49 13.78 3.48
C LEU A 231 -41.65 12.77 3.62
N PRO A 232 -41.93 11.93 2.60
CA PRO A 232 -43.00 10.94 2.64
C PRO A 232 -42.69 9.74 3.54
N VAL A 233 -41.54 9.75 4.24
CA VAL A 233 -41.04 8.67 5.11
C VAL A 233 -40.72 9.19 6.51
N HIS A 234 -40.88 8.32 7.50
CA HIS A 234 -40.58 8.59 8.91
C HIS A 234 -40.00 7.32 9.58
N ASP A 235 -39.66 7.39 10.86
CA ASP A 235 -39.06 6.31 11.65
C ASP A 235 -39.84 4.98 11.69
N LYS A 236 -41.14 5.01 11.39
CA LYS A 236 -42.03 3.83 11.33
C LYS A 236 -42.25 3.30 9.92
N SER A 237 -41.84 4.03 8.88
CA SER A 237 -41.96 3.60 7.47
C SER A 237 -41.26 2.24 7.21
N PRO A 238 -41.73 1.47 6.19
CA PRO A 238 -41.09 0.22 5.79
C PRO A 238 -39.59 0.39 5.48
N ALA A 239 -38.79 -0.63 5.80
CA ALA A 239 -37.34 -0.56 5.59
C ALA A 239 -36.96 -0.40 4.11
N GLU A 240 -37.75 -0.98 3.19
CA GLU A 240 -37.58 -0.91 1.75
C GLU A 240 -37.75 0.51 1.20
N GLU A 241 -38.74 1.26 1.71
CA GLU A 241 -38.98 2.66 1.31
C GLU A 241 -37.83 3.57 1.77
N ILE A 242 -37.34 3.39 3.00
CA ILE A 242 -36.22 4.13 3.55
C ILE A 242 -34.94 3.82 2.74
N TYR A 243 -34.71 2.55 2.42
CA TYR A 243 -33.55 2.13 1.63
C TYR A 243 -33.57 2.69 0.21
N SER A 244 -34.76 2.69 -0.44
CA SER A 244 -34.91 3.22 -1.82
C SER A 244 -34.64 4.72 -1.91
N LEU A 245 -34.93 5.48 -0.87
CA LEU A 245 -34.78 6.95 -0.84
C LEU A 245 -33.40 7.39 -0.38
N PHE A 246 -32.79 6.69 0.59
CA PHE A 246 -31.59 7.14 1.28
C PHE A 246 -30.42 6.15 1.21
N GLY A 247 -30.60 4.96 0.65
CA GLY A 247 -29.55 3.93 0.56
C GLY A 247 -29.07 3.43 1.92
N CYS A 248 -29.82 3.62 2.99
CA CYS A 248 -29.41 3.28 4.35
C CYS A 248 -30.39 2.31 5.04
N SER A 249 -29.91 1.65 6.11
CA SER A 249 -30.78 0.79 6.91
C SER A 249 -31.78 1.61 7.74
N LYS A 250 -32.95 1.03 8.04
CA LYS A 250 -33.95 1.65 8.94
C LYS A 250 -33.37 2.00 10.32
N LYS A 251 -32.41 1.22 10.81
CA LYS A 251 -31.71 1.49 12.08
C LYS A 251 -30.86 2.77 11.98
N SER A 252 -30.10 2.91 10.91
CA SER A 252 -29.25 4.09 10.65
C SER A 252 -30.12 5.35 10.42
N PHE A 253 -31.21 5.22 9.69
CA PHE A 253 -32.17 6.31 9.48
C PHE A 253 -32.81 6.83 10.79
N LYS A 254 -33.09 5.93 11.73
CA LYS A 254 -33.65 6.30 13.06
C LYS A 254 -32.61 6.98 13.98
N GLN A 255 -31.33 6.79 13.72
CA GLN A 255 -30.24 7.38 14.52
C GLN A 255 -29.82 8.75 13.99
N ALA A 256 -30.12 9.04 12.72
CA ALA A 256 -29.86 10.31 12.05
C ALA A 256 -30.97 11.32 12.27
#